data_8a28cd4df38f69e60708ea726c92436b
#
_entry.id   8a28cd4df38f69e60708ea726c92436b
#
_cell.length_a   1.000
_cell.length_b   1.000
_cell.length_c   1.000
_cell.angle_alpha   90.00
_cell.angle_beta   90.00
_cell.angle_gamma   90.00
#
_symmetry.space_group_name_H-M   'P 1'
#
loop_
_entity.id
_entity.type
_entity.pdbx_description
1 polymer ?
#
loop_
_entity_poly.entity_id
_entity_poly.type
_entity_poly.pdbx_seq_one_letter_code
_entity_poly.pdbx_strand_id
1 'polypeptide(L)'
;TVYNDVFHMWYIYGERWLTPTSVEPPARVYKIAYARSDDGINWNKNEGQQIISDVLGTDECQALPTVLKIGNRYHMYFCFRYATDFRNNPERGYRLGYAWSDDLVHWTRDDNNAGIEKSAEGWDSEMMCYPHIFQCDDQVYLLYNGNEFGKYGFGLAKLEQ
;
A
#
# COMPACT_ATOMS: atom_id res chain seq x y z
N THR A 1 -7.32 3.27 12.49
CA THR A 1 -8.45 2.40 12.83
C THR A 1 -8.38 1.94 14.29
N VAL A 2 -9.44 1.38 14.82
CA VAL A 2 -9.51 0.87 16.21
C VAL A 2 -9.88 -0.61 16.18
N TYR A 3 -9.06 -1.42 16.86
CA TYR A 3 -9.34 -2.83 17.11
C TYR A 3 -9.05 -3.14 18.58
N ASN A 4 -9.99 -3.79 19.27
CA ASN A 4 -9.88 -4.15 20.69
C ASN A 4 -9.50 -2.96 21.59
N ASP A 5 -10.17 -1.81 21.40
CA ASP A 5 -9.96 -0.56 22.13
C ASP A 5 -8.55 0.06 21.99
N VAL A 6 -7.77 -0.40 21.03
CA VAL A 6 -6.44 0.13 20.69
C VAL A 6 -6.51 0.84 19.34
N PHE A 7 -5.91 2.02 19.23
CA PHE A 7 -5.74 2.73 17.97
C PHE A 7 -4.53 2.19 17.22
N HIS A 8 -4.72 1.87 15.97
CA HIS A 8 -3.70 1.37 15.06
C HIS A 8 -3.52 2.33 13.89
N MET A 9 -2.27 2.65 13.56
CA MET A 9 -1.92 3.50 12.43
C MET A 9 -0.82 2.84 11.60
N TRP A 10 -1.09 2.66 10.32
CA TRP A 10 -0.09 2.31 9.33
C TRP A 10 0.24 3.58 8.55
N TYR A 11 1.51 3.92 8.48
CA TYR A 11 1.95 5.18 7.90
C TYR A 11 3.19 4.98 7.03
N ILE A 12 3.45 5.93 6.16
CA ILE A 12 4.68 5.95 5.37
C ILE A 12 5.70 6.88 6.03
N TYR A 13 6.97 6.48 5.98
CA TYR A 13 8.08 7.32 6.37
C TYR A 13 9.15 7.35 5.28
N GLY A 14 9.84 8.48 5.14
CA GLY A 14 10.99 8.60 4.26
C GLY A 14 12.18 7.91 4.88
N GLU A 15 12.72 6.90 4.20
CA GLU A 15 13.88 6.16 4.66
C GLU A 15 15.16 6.87 4.26
N ARG A 16 15.30 7.21 2.99
CA ARG A 16 16.47 7.87 2.44
C ARG A 16 16.18 8.62 1.15
N TRP A 17 17.11 9.49 0.76
CA TRP A 17 17.16 10.10 -0.55
C TRP A 17 18.14 9.33 -1.44
N LEU A 18 17.75 9.12 -2.69
CA LEU A 18 18.67 8.67 -3.73
C LEU A 18 19.39 9.87 -4.34
N THR A 19 20.67 9.71 -4.61
CA THR A 19 21.49 10.76 -5.22
C THR A 19 20.92 11.07 -6.61
N PRO A 20 20.71 12.35 -6.96
CA PRO A 20 20.26 12.73 -8.28
C PRO A 20 21.29 12.33 -9.34
N THR A 21 20.80 11.85 -10.47
CA THR A 21 21.63 11.66 -11.67
C THR A 21 21.52 12.89 -12.56
N SER A 22 22.33 12.96 -13.61
CA SER A 22 22.23 14.05 -14.59
C SER A 22 20.87 14.07 -15.34
N VAL A 23 20.09 13.03 -15.24
CA VAL A 23 18.84 12.82 -15.99
C VAL A 23 17.61 12.85 -15.08
N GLU A 24 17.75 12.47 -13.80
CA GLU A 24 16.64 12.37 -12.87
C GLU A 24 16.83 13.27 -11.63
N PRO A 25 15.75 13.94 -11.17
CA PRO A 25 15.78 14.66 -9.92
C PRO A 25 15.97 13.71 -8.73
N PRO A 26 16.30 14.25 -7.53
CA PRO A 26 16.38 13.45 -6.32
C PRO A 26 15.11 12.64 -6.10
N ALA A 27 15.26 11.33 -5.97
CA ALA A 27 14.16 10.43 -5.63
C ALA A 27 14.22 10.06 -4.15
N ARG A 28 13.06 9.80 -3.57
CA ARG A 28 12.92 9.45 -2.16
C ARG A 28 12.41 8.03 -2.04
N VAL A 29 13.12 7.20 -1.25
CA VAL A 29 12.64 5.88 -0.83
C VAL A 29 11.80 6.06 0.42
N TYR A 30 10.64 5.45 0.45
CA TYR A 30 9.72 5.46 1.59
C TYR A 30 9.11 4.08 1.82
N LYS A 31 8.87 3.77 3.08
CA LYS A 31 8.42 2.46 3.52
C LYS A 31 7.17 2.59 4.41
N ILE A 32 6.47 1.48 4.58
CA ILE A 32 5.34 1.39 5.49
C ILE A 32 5.84 0.98 6.87
N ALA A 33 5.39 1.71 7.89
CA ALA A 33 5.61 1.42 9.29
C ALA A 33 4.28 1.39 10.06
N TYR A 34 4.36 0.96 11.30
CA TYR A 34 3.22 0.79 12.19
C TYR A 34 3.40 1.60 13.48
N ALA A 35 2.31 2.14 13.98
CA ALA A 35 2.23 2.74 15.30
C ALA A 35 0.94 2.33 16.00
N ARG A 36 0.98 2.26 17.33
CA ARG A 36 -0.18 2.02 18.17
C ARG A 36 -0.33 3.10 19.22
N SER A 37 -1.56 3.31 19.65
CA SER A 37 -1.89 4.24 20.74
C SER A 37 -3.06 3.70 21.56
N ASP A 38 -3.05 3.95 22.86
CA ASP A 38 -4.16 3.62 23.76
C ASP A 38 -5.15 4.80 23.90
N ASP A 39 -4.77 6.01 23.50
CA ASP A 39 -5.57 7.24 23.64
C ASP A 39 -5.80 8.01 22.32
N GLY A 40 -5.19 7.57 21.21
CA GLY A 40 -5.26 8.23 19.91
C GLY A 40 -4.42 9.51 19.80
N ILE A 41 -3.71 9.90 20.86
CA ILE A 41 -2.89 11.11 20.96
C ILE A 41 -1.41 10.76 21.08
N ASN A 42 -1.08 9.88 22.00
CA ASN A 42 0.29 9.43 22.26
C ASN A 42 0.56 8.14 21.46
N TRP A 43 1.47 8.19 20.49
CA TRP A 43 1.75 7.10 19.58
C TRP A 43 3.10 6.44 19.83
N ASN A 44 3.08 5.12 20.02
CA ASN A 44 4.28 4.31 20.01
C ASN A 44 4.55 3.85 18.58
N LYS A 45 5.65 4.31 17.99
CA LYS A 45 6.02 4.08 16.58
C LYS A 45 6.96 2.89 16.37
N ASN A 46 7.29 2.15 17.41
CA ASN A 46 8.24 1.04 17.31
C ASN A 46 9.48 1.39 16.46
N GLU A 47 10.06 2.59 16.69
CA GLU A 47 11.22 3.17 15.99
C GLU A 47 11.09 3.29 14.47
N GLY A 48 9.85 3.24 13.93
CA GLY A 48 9.62 3.41 12.49
C GLY A 48 10.12 2.26 11.61
N GLN A 49 10.20 1.05 12.15
CA GLN A 49 10.65 -0.11 11.38
C GLN A 49 9.70 -0.43 10.25
N GLN A 50 10.27 -0.77 9.10
CA GLN A 50 9.55 -1.30 7.95
C GLN A 50 8.86 -2.61 8.32
N ILE A 51 7.56 -2.73 8.01
CA ILE A 51 6.75 -3.91 8.33
C ILE A 51 6.41 -4.79 7.12
N ILE A 52 6.60 -4.29 5.90
CA ILE A 52 6.34 -5.03 4.65
C ILE A 52 7.67 -5.24 3.92
N SER A 53 7.99 -6.48 3.59
CA SER A 53 9.22 -6.82 2.86
C SER A 53 9.23 -6.24 1.44
N ASP A 54 10.42 -5.95 0.91
CA ASP A 54 10.63 -5.50 -0.46
C ASP A 54 10.60 -6.69 -1.44
N VAL A 55 10.07 -6.48 -2.64
CA VAL A 55 10.13 -7.42 -3.77
C VAL A 55 10.82 -6.82 -5.01
N LEU A 56 10.93 -5.49 -5.08
CA LEU A 56 11.62 -4.78 -6.16
C LEU A 56 13.06 -4.37 -5.80
N GLY A 57 13.58 -4.88 -4.68
CA GLY A 57 14.89 -4.49 -4.12
C GLY A 57 14.79 -3.31 -3.16
N THR A 58 15.92 -2.92 -2.57
CA THR A 58 16.01 -1.95 -1.48
C THR A 58 15.44 -0.57 -1.79
N ASP A 59 15.38 -0.21 -3.08
CA ASP A 59 14.82 1.08 -3.54
C ASP A 59 13.31 1.01 -3.85
N GLU A 60 12.63 -0.04 -3.41
CA GLU A 60 11.18 -0.11 -3.48
C GLU A 60 10.54 0.99 -2.62
N CYS A 61 9.57 1.69 -3.21
CA CYS A 61 8.72 2.64 -2.49
C CYS A 61 7.38 1.96 -2.16
N GLN A 62 6.96 2.02 -0.90
CA GLN A 62 5.69 1.46 -0.42
C GLN A 62 4.82 2.60 0.13
N ALA A 63 3.55 2.65 -0.25
CA ALA A 63 2.68 3.77 0.11
C ALA A 63 1.23 3.36 0.36
N LEU A 64 0.54 4.22 1.09
CA LEU A 64 -0.90 4.21 1.32
C LEU A 64 -1.44 2.85 1.75
N PRO A 65 -0.97 2.31 2.88
CA PRO A 65 -1.54 1.10 3.46
C PRO A 65 -2.97 1.35 3.91
N THR A 66 -3.85 0.39 3.64
CA THR A 66 -5.23 0.35 4.13
C THR A 66 -5.50 -1.04 4.68
N VAL A 67 -6.12 -1.14 5.84
CA VAL A 67 -6.29 -2.41 6.57
C VAL A 67 -7.74 -2.63 6.93
N LEU A 68 -8.21 -3.85 6.72
CA LEU A 68 -9.53 -4.31 7.13
C LEU A 68 -9.43 -5.72 7.75
N LYS A 69 -10.19 -5.95 8.81
CA LYS A 69 -10.37 -7.30 9.36
C LYS A 69 -11.49 -8.01 8.60
N ILE A 70 -11.17 -9.19 8.03
CA ILE A 70 -12.15 -10.06 7.36
C ILE A 70 -12.05 -11.43 8.02
N GLY A 71 -13.13 -11.89 8.61
CA GLY A 71 -13.12 -13.11 9.42
C GLY A 71 -12.17 -12.97 10.62
N ASN A 72 -11.21 -13.90 10.71
CA ASN A 72 -10.23 -13.91 11.81
C ASN A 72 -8.88 -13.30 11.45
N ARG A 73 -8.75 -12.72 10.25
CA ARG A 73 -7.47 -12.23 9.72
C ARG A 73 -7.56 -10.76 9.33
N TYR A 74 -6.44 -10.06 9.43
CA TYR A 74 -6.28 -8.69 8.96
C TYR A 74 -5.67 -8.70 7.56
N HIS A 75 -6.25 -7.94 6.65
CA HIS A 75 -5.85 -7.81 5.27
C HIS A 75 -5.40 -6.38 5.00
N MET A 76 -4.21 -6.23 4.45
CA MET A 76 -3.64 -4.94 4.06
C MET A 76 -3.51 -4.87 2.55
N TYR A 77 -4.05 -3.84 1.95
CA TYR A 77 -3.68 -3.42 0.62
C TYR A 77 -2.81 -2.17 0.71
N PHE A 78 -1.86 -2.07 -0.18
CA PHE A 78 -0.95 -0.92 -0.30
C PHE A 78 -0.54 -0.76 -1.75
N CYS A 79 0.17 0.29 -2.11
CA CYS A 79 0.78 0.38 -3.43
C CYS A 79 2.29 0.46 -3.32
N PHE A 80 2.98 -0.10 -4.32
CA PHE A 80 4.43 -0.11 -4.36
C PHE A 80 4.95 0.10 -5.78
N ARG A 81 6.17 0.62 -5.89
CA ARG A 81 6.82 0.96 -7.16
C ARG A 81 8.33 1.05 -7.02
N TYR A 82 9.04 1.15 -8.12
CA TYR A 82 10.44 1.57 -8.13
C TYR A 82 10.57 3.04 -7.75
N ALA A 83 11.66 3.42 -7.07
CA ALA A 83 11.90 4.80 -6.66
C ALA A 83 12.12 5.75 -7.85
N THR A 84 12.72 5.25 -8.93
CA THR A 84 13.13 6.04 -10.10
C THR A 84 12.37 5.65 -11.35
N ASP A 85 12.27 6.58 -12.30
CA ASP A 85 11.70 6.42 -13.65
C ASP A 85 10.23 5.94 -13.72
N PHE A 86 9.53 5.96 -12.62
CA PHE A 86 8.17 5.41 -12.51
C PHE A 86 7.09 6.25 -13.23
N ARG A 87 7.41 7.46 -13.67
CA ARG A 87 6.50 8.31 -14.44
C ARG A 87 6.60 8.12 -15.94
N ASN A 88 7.75 7.64 -16.41
CA ASN A 88 8.04 7.51 -17.84
C ASN A 88 8.07 6.04 -18.29
N ASN A 89 8.15 5.11 -17.33
CA ASN A 89 8.21 3.69 -17.61
C ASN A 89 7.08 2.95 -16.85
N PRO A 90 6.03 2.49 -17.54
CA PRO A 90 4.90 1.78 -16.93
C PRO A 90 5.32 0.55 -16.12
N GLU A 91 6.39 -0.13 -16.52
CA GLU A 91 6.92 -1.29 -15.79
C GLU A 91 7.52 -0.92 -14.43
N ARG A 92 7.77 0.35 -14.18
CA ARG A 92 8.29 0.88 -12.93
C ARG A 92 7.25 1.63 -12.10
N GLY A 93 6.03 1.77 -12.65
CA GLY A 93 4.90 2.44 -12.02
C GLY A 93 4.33 1.68 -10.83
N TYR A 94 3.31 2.28 -10.21
CA TYR A 94 2.62 1.69 -9.07
C TYR A 94 1.87 0.40 -9.43
N ARG A 95 1.96 -0.55 -8.52
CA ARG A 95 1.20 -1.80 -8.46
C ARG A 95 0.50 -1.90 -7.12
N LEU A 96 -0.61 -2.63 -7.05
CA LEU A 96 -1.20 -3.01 -5.78
C LEU A 96 -0.38 -4.13 -5.15
N GLY A 97 -0.09 -3.96 -3.86
CA GLY A 97 0.47 -4.98 -3.00
C GLY A 97 -0.56 -5.46 -2.01
N TYR A 98 -0.38 -6.68 -1.57
CA TYR A 98 -1.23 -7.32 -0.59
C TYR A 98 -0.38 -7.99 0.50
N ALA A 99 -0.85 -7.87 1.73
CA ALA A 99 -0.30 -8.59 2.87
C ALA A 99 -1.41 -8.97 3.85
N TRP A 100 -1.15 -9.97 4.66
CA TRP A 100 -2.06 -10.38 5.72
C TRP A 100 -1.33 -10.57 7.05
N SER A 101 -2.10 -10.47 8.15
CA SER A 101 -1.61 -10.64 9.51
C SER A 101 -2.69 -11.26 10.39
N ASP A 102 -2.27 -12.04 11.37
CA ASP A 102 -3.16 -12.56 12.42
C ASP A 102 -3.11 -11.69 13.70
N ASP A 103 -2.12 -10.77 13.83
CA ASP A 103 -1.85 -10.02 15.06
C ASP A 103 -1.64 -8.50 14.87
N LEU A 104 -1.73 -7.97 13.63
CA LEU A 104 -1.48 -6.57 13.24
C LEU A 104 0.00 -6.13 13.31
N VAL A 105 0.89 -6.97 13.80
CA VAL A 105 2.31 -6.65 14.00
C VAL A 105 3.18 -7.37 12.98
N HIS A 106 2.94 -8.66 12.78
CA HIS A 106 3.68 -9.49 11.84
C HIS A 106 2.87 -9.65 10.55
N TRP A 107 3.42 -9.15 9.46
CA TRP A 107 2.76 -9.16 8.16
C TRP A 107 3.44 -10.12 7.19
N THR A 108 2.65 -10.94 6.54
CA THR A 108 3.08 -11.79 5.44
C THR A 108 2.67 -11.13 4.13
N ARG A 109 3.64 -10.69 3.33
CA ARG A 109 3.39 -10.16 1.99
C ARG A 109 3.07 -11.29 1.03
N ASP A 110 2.01 -11.11 0.23
CA ASP A 110 1.46 -12.14 -0.66
C ASP A 110 0.76 -11.51 -1.88
N ASP A 111 1.50 -10.73 -2.65
CA ASP A 111 0.97 -9.93 -3.76
C ASP A 111 0.23 -10.77 -4.80
N ASN A 112 0.61 -12.04 -4.99
CA ASN A 112 -0.05 -12.95 -5.94
C ASN A 112 -1.50 -13.30 -5.55
N ASN A 113 -1.84 -13.13 -4.28
CA ASN A 113 -3.19 -13.35 -3.75
C ASN A 113 -3.95 -12.04 -3.48
N ALA A 114 -3.54 -10.93 -4.12
CA ALA A 114 -4.26 -9.66 -4.03
C ALA A 114 -5.70 -9.73 -4.57
N GLY A 115 -6.00 -10.71 -5.44
CA GLY A 115 -7.33 -10.91 -6.02
C GLY A 115 -7.71 -9.90 -7.12
N ILE A 116 -6.79 -9.01 -7.46
CA ILE A 116 -6.98 -8.00 -8.51
C ILE A 116 -5.63 -7.69 -9.17
N GLU A 117 -5.64 -7.55 -10.49
CA GLU A 117 -4.47 -7.22 -11.31
C GLU A 117 -4.78 -6.06 -12.26
N LYS A 118 -3.74 -5.45 -12.83
CA LYS A 118 -3.89 -4.46 -13.90
C LYS A 118 -4.63 -5.05 -15.08
N SER A 119 -5.49 -4.27 -15.71
CA SER A 119 -6.13 -4.66 -16.97
C SER A 119 -5.09 -4.80 -18.08
N ALA A 120 -5.37 -5.67 -19.06
CA ALA A 120 -4.49 -5.82 -20.23
C ALA A 120 -4.42 -4.52 -21.06
N GLU A 121 -5.50 -3.75 -21.08
CA GLU A 121 -5.62 -2.47 -21.77
C GLU A 121 -6.61 -1.57 -21.03
N GLY A 122 -6.59 -0.26 -21.33
CA GLY A 122 -7.52 0.70 -20.78
C GLY A 122 -6.94 1.56 -19.66
N TRP A 123 -7.81 2.09 -18.81
CA TRP A 123 -7.53 3.16 -17.87
C TRP A 123 -6.68 2.74 -16.64
N ASP A 124 -6.50 1.47 -16.37
CA ASP A 124 -5.72 0.90 -15.27
C ASP A 124 -4.67 -0.14 -15.72
N SER A 125 -4.34 -0.14 -17.02
CA SER A 125 -3.40 -1.10 -17.62
C SER A 125 -1.92 -0.83 -17.29
N GLU A 126 -1.55 0.39 -16.95
CA GLU A 126 -0.17 0.78 -16.66
C GLU A 126 0.09 0.94 -15.17
N MET A 127 -0.93 1.33 -14.40
CA MET A 127 -0.80 1.68 -12.99
C MET A 127 -2.06 1.34 -12.21
N MET A 128 -1.88 0.80 -11.01
CA MET A 128 -2.89 0.74 -9.96
C MET A 128 -2.30 1.29 -8.67
N CYS A 129 -2.94 2.29 -8.07
CA CYS A 129 -2.40 2.94 -6.88
C CYS A 129 -3.50 3.43 -5.95
N TYR A 130 -3.09 3.85 -4.75
CA TYR A 130 -3.94 4.48 -3.74
C TYR A 130 -5.14 3.62 -3.33
N PRO A 131 -4.90 2.36 -2.91
CA PRO A 131 -5.99 1.48 -2.52
C PRO A 131 -6.69 1.97 -1.26
N HIS A 132 -7.98 1.67 -1.17
CA HIS A 132 -8.75 1.81 0.07
C HIS A 132 -9.73 0.65 0.19
N ILE A 133 -9.45 -0.28 1.13
CA ILE A 133 -10.35 -1.38 1.44
C ILE A 133 -11.34 -0.95 2.51
N PHE A 134 -12.61 -1.27 2.32
CA PHE A 134 -13.66 -0.97 3.30
C PHE A 134 -14.79 -1.99 3.21
N GLN A 135 -15.56 -2.07 4.28
CA GLN A 135 -16.80 -2.85 4.31
C GLN A 135 -17.99 -1.91 4.33
N CYS A 136 -18.96 -2.22 3.50
CA CYS A 136 -20.28 -1.56 3.50
C CYS A 136 -21.34 -2.65 3.56
N ASP A 137 -22.16 -2.61 4.59
CA ASP A 137 -23.05 -3.71 4.96
C ASP A 137 -22.25 -5.03 5.12
N ASP A 138 -22.69 -6.10 4.46
CA ASP A 138 -22.01 -7.39 4.49
C ASP A 138 -21.00 -7.59 3.35
N GLN A 139 -20.72 -6.53 2.59
CA GLN A 139 -19.86 -6.61 1.41
C GLN A 139 -18.56 -5.85 1.57
N VAL A 140 -17.46 -6.47 1.16
CA VAL A 140 -16.13 -5.84 1.15
C VAL A 140 -15.82 -5.28 -0.24
N TYR A 141 -15.26 -4.09 -0.26
CA TYR A 141 -14.90 -3.35 -1.46
C TYR A 141 -13.46 -2.84 -1.40
N LEU A 142 -12.85 -2.68 -2.55
CA LEU A 142 -11.55 -2.03 -2.74
C LEU A 142 -11.69 -0.91 -3.78
N LEU A 143 -11.43 0.32 -3.37
CA LEU A 143 -11.24 1.45 -4.28
C LEU A 143 -9.77 1.55 -4.67
N TYR A 144 -9.49 1.96 -5.90
CA TYR A 144 -8.13 2.23 -6.38
C TYR A 144 -8.13 3.21 -7.55
N ASN A 145 -7.02 3.89 -7.76
CA ASN A 145 -6.79 4.76 -8.91
C ASN A 145 -6.02 4.00 -10.00
N GLY A 146 -6.35 4.30 -11.25
CA GLY A 146 -5.65 3.75 -12.42
C GLY A 146 -4.50 4.63 -12.92
N ASN A 147 -4.28 4.60 -14.22
CA ASN A 147 -3.18 5.27 -14.93
C ASN A 147 -3.08 6.76 -14.61
N GLU A 148 -1.85 7.28 -14.65
CA GLU A 148 -1.54 8.68 -14.35
C GLU A 148 -2.13 9.15 -13.00
N PHE A 149 -2.06 8.28 -11.98
CA PHE A 149 -2.54 8.54 -10.60
C PHE A 149 -4.05 8.81 -10.49
N GLY A 150 -4.84 8.25 -11.39
CA GLY A 150 -6.29 8.40 -11.40
C GLY A 150 -6.79 9.57 -12.26
N LYS A 151 -6.00 10.02 -13.23
CA LYS A 151 -6.41 11.05 -14.20
C LYS A 151 -7.72 10.70 -14.91
N TYR A 152 -7.97 9.42 -15.15
CA TYR A 152 -9.15 8.93 -15.85
C TYR A 152 -10.21 8.37 -14.90
N GLY A 153 -10.04 8.54 -13.59
CA GLY A 153 -10.97 8.11 -12.57
C GLY A 153 -10.42 7.05 -11.62
N PHE A 154 -11.33 6.37 -10.95
CA PHE A 154 -11.02 5.31 -9.99
C PHE A 154 -11.88 4.08 -10.24
N GLY A 155 -11.40 2.92 -9.80
CA GLY A 155 -12.12 1.65 -9.85
C GLY A 155 -12.67 1.24 -8.49
N LEU A 156 -13.72 0.44 -8.54
CA LEU A 156 -14.31 -0.24 -7.41
C LEU A 156 -14.34 -1.74 -7.70
N ALA A 157 -13.56 -2.50 -6.94
CA ALA A 157 -13.64 -3.95 -6.93
C ALA A 157 -14.47 -4.42 -5.74
N LYS A 158 -15.17 -5.54 -5.92
CA LYS A 158 -15.96 -6.20 -4.89
C LYS A 158 -15.35 -7.56 -4.61
N LEU A 159 -15.21 -7.91 -3.32
CA LEU A 159 -14.78 -9.25 -2.93
C LEU A 159 -15.90 -10.25 -3.22
N GLU A 160 -15.61 -11.20 -4.09
CA GLU A 160 -16.49 -12.36 -4.32
C GLU A 160 -16.27 -13.39 -3.21
N GLN A 161 -17.37 -13.94 -2.68
CA GLN A 161 -17.38 -14.96 -1.63
C GLN A 161 -17.39 -16.35 -2.26
#